data_ceb2f527f9ca457ee1b04473cc54fca8
#
_entry.id   ceb2f527f9ca457ee1b04473cc54fca8
#
_cell.length_a   1.000
_cell.length_b   1.000
_cell.length_c   1.000
_cell.angle_alpha   90.00
_cell.angle_beta   90.00
_cell.angle_gamma   90.00
#
_symmetry.space_group_name_H-M   'P 1'
#
loop_
_entity.id
_entity.type
_entity.pdbx_description
1 polymer ?
#
loop_
_entity_poly.entity_id
_entity_poly.type
_entity_poly.pdbx_seq_one_letter_code
_entity_poly.pdbx_strand_id
1 'polypeptide(L)'
;MVAGVLVVTLSILGFYLLRPSAQPVRTGAAFSEFLHDIQDGRVKHITQSQDALEFDLADGSRRVTIAPQGYVASNPNFVTDLTQRGIVFDVKAGEDTHATGGYGAMAFGLLLLGFAGLALFRAVTGRVPTLEKARTIDPQLVKVTFADVAGVDEAKDEVREIVDFLKEPQRFEEIGGRIPRGVLLIGPPGTGKTLLARSMAGEAGVPFISASGSDFVEMYAGVGAARIRKLFKEARRHKACIIFIDELDAVGRNRGGNSLSHEEREQTLNQLLVEMDGFTQSESVIVIGATNRHDILDPALLRPGRFDRQVMVGNPDIKGREQILRVHARKVALEPDVDLRSIARGTPGFSGADLANLVNEAALIAARAGRKTIGNGDLDAARDKVLMGVERKSVAMSERERITCAYHEAGHAVVAALLPDADPLHKVTIIPRGRALGVTMQLPEADRYTHSKPFIETQIAILMGGRVAEELFLRQMTSGASNDIERATELARKMVCELGMSPLGPLHYRRPSNAFDNDSRAAGFSEETARRVDDEIRTLVMRGYETARQIIERQRAAVKALAEELLREESVDAERLREILAGSVLPSATFPPAVRDALNEARLQA
;
A
#
# COMPACT_ATOMS: atom_id res chain seq x y z
N MET A 1 -40.40 21.08 5.46
CA MET A 1 -40.39 21.25 6.92
C MET A 1 -41.73 20.86 7.60
N VAL A 2 -42.88 21.31 7.14
CA VAL A 2 -44.20 21.02 7.76
C VAL A 2 -44.55 19.52 7.78
N ALA A 3 -44.28 18.78 6.70
CA ALA A 3 -44.53 17.32 6.62
C ALA A 3 -43.67 16.48 7.59
N GLY A 4 -42.43 16.90 7.87
CA GLY A 4 -41.54 16.22 8.82
C GLY A 4 -42.01 16.40 10.28
N VAL A 5 -42.53 17.56 10.62
CA VAL A 5 -43.06 17.86 11.96
C VAL A 5 -44.34 17.06 12.22
N LEU A 6 -45.19 16.90 11.19
CA LEU A 6 -46.43 16.13 11.30
C LEU A 6 -46.19 14.65 11.52
N VAL A 7 -45.17 14.06 10.87
CA VAL A 7 -44.78 12.63 11.04
C VAL A 7 -44.20 12.42 12.43
N VAL A 8 -43.35 13.29 12.94
CA VAL A 8 -42.77 13.20 14.28
C VAL A 8 -43.85 13.32 15.37
N THR A 9 -44.79 14.24 15.21
CA THR A 9 -45.89 14.42 16.19
C THR A 9 -46.85 13.23 16.20
N LEU A 10 -47.19 12.66 15.03
CA LEU A 10 -48.01 11.44 14.92
C LEU A 10 -47.31 10.21 15.49
N SER A 11 -45.98 10.09 15.31
CA SER A 11 -45.17 8.98 15.86
C SER A 11 -45.08 9.09 17.39
N ILE A 12 -44.94 10.27 17.96
CA ILE A 12 -44.92 10.50 19.40
C ILE A 12 -46.29 10.22 20.01
N LEU A 13 -47.36 10.63 19.35
CA LEU A 13 -48.74 10.40 19.80
C LEU A 13 -49.08 8.90 19.75
N GLY A 14 -48.64 8.16 18.69
CA GLY A 14 -48.79 6.72 18.56
C GLY A 14 -48.02 5.96 19.66
N PHE A 15 -46.82 6.41 20.00
CA PHE A 15 -46.01 5.82 21.07
C PHE A 15 -46.65 6.02 22.46
N TYR A 16 -47.30 7.15 22.69
CA TYR A 16 -47.98 7.44 23.97
C TYR A 16 -49.29 6.65 24.11
N LEU A 17 -50.04 6.42 23.05
CA LEU A 17 -51.29 5.64 23.04
C LEU A 17 -51.10 4.15 23.11
N LEU A 18 -49.91 3.63 22.79
CA LEU A 18 -49.60 2.21 22.72
C LEU A 18 -48.70 1.71 23.90
N ARG A 19 -48.57 2.48 24.98
CA ARG A 19 -47.81 2.01 26.16
C ARG A 19 -48.48 0.77 26.75
N PRO A 20 -47.82 -0.40 26.78
CA PRO A 20 -48.33 -1.54 27.51
C PRO A 20 -48.31 -1.25 29.02
N SER A 21 -49.37 -1.61 29.73
CA SER A 21 -49.45 -1.52 31.20
C SER A 21 -48.33 -2.30 31.86
N ALA A 22 -47.68 -1.72 32.85
CA ALA A 22 -46.57 -2.29 33.58
C ALA A 22 -46.95 -3.66 34.18
N GLN A 23 -46.23 -4.70 33.77
CA GLN A 23 -46.29 -6.00 34.45
C GLN A 23 -45.54 -5.91 35.80
N PRO A 24 -45.94 -6.69 36.85
CA PRO A 24 -45.29 -6.67 38.13
C PRO A 24 -43.83 -7.10 38.03
N VAL A 25 -42.97 -6.47 38.81
CA VAL A 25 -41.52 -6.68 38.86
C VAL A 25 -41.25 -8.14 39.24
N ARG A 26 -40.71 -8.91 38.32
CA ARG A 26 -40.22 -10.28 38.57
C ARG A 26 -38.80 -10.16 39.11
N THR A 27 -38.55 -10.62 40.33
CA THR A 27 -37.21 -10.69 40.93
C THR A 27 -36.47 -11.88 40.35
N GLY A 28 -35.34 -11.65 39.66
CA GLY A 28 -34.46 -12.72 39.16
C GLY A 28 -33.69 -13.35 40.33
N ALA A 29 -33.59 -14.69 40.34
CA ALA A 29 -32.78 -15.46 41.27
C ALA A 29 -31.62 -16.13 40.52
N ALA A 30 -30.48 -16.35 41.19
CA ALA A 30 -29.39 -17.11 40.60
C ALA A 30 -29.79 -18.60 40.49
N PHE A 31 -29.33 -19.29 39.41
CA PHE A 31 -29.67 -20.71 39.21
C PHE A 31 -29.19 -21.62 40.35
N SER A 32 -28.09 -21.31 41.00
CA SER A 32 -27.59 -21.99 42.19
C SER A 32 -28.52 -21.80 43.39
N GLU A 33 -29.12 -20.63 43.56
CA GLU A 33 -30.07 -20.32 44.60
C GLU A 33 -31.39 -21.09 44.39
N PHE A 34 -31.85 -21.20 43.16
CA PHE A 34 -32.98 -22.02 42.77
C PHE A 34 -32.76 -23.50 43.11
N LEU A 35 -31.58 -24.08 42.83
CA LEU A 35 -31.28 -25.47 43.21
C LEU A 35 -31.26 -25.67 44.72
N HIS A 36 -30.82 -24.67 45.47
CA HIS A 36 -30.82 -24.71 46.93
C HIS A 36 -32.24 -24.63 47.49
N ASP A 37 -33.11 -23.79 46.91
CA ASP A 37 -34.54 -23.70 47.29
C ASP A 37 -35.29 -25.00 47.00
N ILE A 38 -34.93 -25.77 45.99
CA ILE A 38 -35.44 -27.11 45.74
C ILE A 38 -34.97 -28.10 46.80
N GLN A 39 -33.69 -28.06 47.17
CA GLN A 39 -33.13 -28.97 48.20
C GLN A 39 -33.78 -28.75 49.60
N ASP A 40 -34.02 -27.48 49.88
CA ASP A 40 -34.66 -27.08 51.18
C ASP A 40 -36.18 -27.28 51.19
N GLY A 41 -36.78 -27.76 50.06
CA GLY A 41 -38.23 -28.02 49.99
C GLY A 41 -39.09 -26.75 49.97
N ARG A 42 -38.51 -25.60 49.60
CA ARG A 42 -39.19 -24.30 49.59
C ARG A 42 -39.97 -24.05 48.29
N VAL A 43 -39.69 -24.81 47.21
CA VAL A 43 -40.35 -24.66 45.90
C VAL A 43 -41.58 -25.58 45.82
N LYS A 44 -42.73 -25.03 45.40
CA LYS A 44 -43.99 -25.78 45.21
C LYS A 44 -44.33 -26.06 43.79
N HIS A 45 -44.05 -25.14 42.89
CA HIS A 45 -44.43 -25.23 41.49
C HIS A 45 -43.33 -24.62 40.61
N ILE A 46 -43.02 -25.29 39.49
CA ILE A 46 -42.03 -24.84 38.53
C ILE A 46 -42.69 -24.84 37.14
N THR A 47 -42.56 -23.76 36.42
CA THR A 47 -43.03 -23.64 35.01
C THR A 47 -41.83 -23.35 34.12
N GLN A 48 -41.55 -24.22 33.18
CA GLN A 48 -40.51 -24.00 32.15
C GLN A 48 -41.07 -23.25 30.96
N SER A 49 -40.38 -22.18 30.55
CA SER A 49 -40.65 -21.45 29.32
C SER A 49 -39.32 -21.20 28.59
N GLN A 50 -39.01 -22.00 27.58
CA GLN A 50 -37.69 -22.05 26.89
C GLN A 50 -36.57 -22.33 27.93
N ASP A 51 -35.60 -21.41 28.06
CA ASP A 51 -34.50 -21.55 29.02
C ASP A 51 -34.78 -20.89 30.40
N ALA A 52 -35.95 -20.27 30.56
CA ALA A 52 -36.36 -19.65 31.82
C ALA A 52 -37.23 -20.61 32.67
N LEU A 53 -36.91 -20.74 33.94
CA LEU A 53 -37.69 -21.48 34.93
C LEU A 53 -38.34 -20.47 35.90
N GLU A 54 -39.67 -20.36 35.80
CA GLU A 54 -40.49 -19.62 36.78
C GLU A 54 -40.84 -20.56 37.94
N PHE A 55 -40.64 -20.18 39.17
CA PHE A 55 -40.94 -21.02 40.33
C PHE A 55 -41.63 -20.25 41.44
N ASP A 56 -42.58 -20.91 42.04
CA ASP A 56 -43.37 -20.42 43.17
C ASP A 56 -42.82 -21.00 44.47
N LEU A 57 -42.46 -20.12 45.39
CA LEU A 57 -41.96 -20.49 46.71
C LEU A 57 -43.14 -20.74 47.71
N ALA A 58 -42.85 -21.42 48.79
CA ALA A 58 -43.83 -21.74 49.83
C ALA A 58 -44.40 -20.50 50.56
N ASP A 59 -43.69 -19.38 50.52
CA ASP A 59 -44.10 -18.08 51.05
C ASP A 59 -45.05 -17.30 50.14
N GLY A 60 -45.36 -17.83 48.95
CA GLY A 60 -46.22 -17.20 47.92
C GLY A 60 -45.49 -16.26 46.97
N SER A 61 -44.18 -16.08 47.10
CA SER A 61 -43.39 -15.28 46.17
C SER A 61 -43.07 -16.06 44.89
N ARG A 62 -43.09 -15.35 43.73
CA ARG A 62 -42.75 -15.90 42.42
C ARG A 62 -41.43 -15.35 41.96
N ARG A 63 -40.52 -16.24 41.61
CA ARG A 63 -39.18 -15.89 41.09
C ARG A 63 -38.91 -16.53 39.74
N VAL A 64 -37.95 -15.98 39.01
CA VAL A 64 -37.51 -16.47 37.70
C VAL A 64 -36.00 -16.69 37.72
N THR A 65 -35.56 -17.83 37.21
CA THR A 65 -34.15 -18.11 36.98
C THR A 65 -33.93 -18.58 35.56
N ILE A 66 -32.72 -18.36 35.00
CA ILE A 66 -32.32 -18.87 33.69
C ILE A 66 -31.49 -20.13 33.93
N ALA A 67 -31.96 -21.27 33.43
CA ALA A 67 -31.21 -22.51 33.45
C ALA A 67 -30.11 -22.49 32.38
N PRO A 68 -28.96 -23.16 32.60
CA PRO A 68 -28.00 -23.41 31.52
C PRO A 68 -28.69 -24.11 30.35
N GLN A 69 -28.31 -23.71 29.11
CA GLN A 69 -28.96 -24.16 27.89
C GLN A 69 -29.01 -25.69 27.81
N GLY A 70 -30.20 -26.26 27.64
CA GLY A 70 -30.42 -27.71 27.62
C GLY A 70 -30.32 -28.44 28.97
N TYR A 71 -30.24 -27.74 30.11
CA TYR A 71 -30.05 -28.36 31.45
C TYR A 71 -31.12 -29.41 31.76
N VAL A 72 -32.40 -29.13 31.53
CA VAL A 72 -33.49 -30.06 31.80
C VAL A 72 -33.44 -31.27 30.85
N ALA A 73 -33.10 -31.05 29.57
CA ALA A 73 -32.98 -32.13 28.60
C ALA A 73 -31.77 -33.04 28.83
N SER A 74 -30.67 -32.47 29.37
CA SER A 74 -29.43 -33.21 29.66
C SER A 74 -29.46 -33.96 31.00
N ASN A 75 -30.46 -33.70 31.85
CA ASN A 75 -30.61 -34.34 33.16
C ASN A 75 -31.96 -35.11 33.23
N PRO A 76 -32.06 -36.32 32.68
CA PRO A 76 -33.32 -37.07 32.61
C PRO A 76 -33.92 -37.39 34.00
N ASN A 77 -33.12 -37.44 35.04
CA ASN A 77 -33.57 -37.68 36.38
C ASN A 77 -34.09 -36.42 37.10
N PHE A 78 -33.87 -35.23 36.58
CA PHE A 78 -34.23 -33.96 37.23
C PHE A 78 -35.74 -33.82 37.46
N VAL A 79 -36.55 -34.08 36.43
CA VAL A 79 -38.02 -34.02 36.52
C VAL A 79 -38.55 -35.13 37.45
N THR A 80 -37.93 -36.31 37.43
CA THR A 80 -38.28 -37.43 38.32
C THR A 80 -38.01 -37.10 39.78
N ASP A 81 -36.88 -36.47 40.07
CA ASP A 81 -36.51 -36.05 41.42
C ASP A 81 -37.42 -34.94 41.96
N LEU A 82 -37.83 -33.99 41.12
CA LEU A 82 -38.83 -32.97 41.45
C LEU A 82 -40.20 -33.60 41.80
N THR A 83 -40.64 -34.58 41.01
CA THR A 83 -41.92 -35.27 41.23
C THR A 83 -41.89 -36.09 42.52
N GLN A 84 -40.79 -36.77 42.86
CA GLN A 84 -40.61 -37.49 44.10
C GLN A 84 -40.65 -36.56 45.31
N ARG A 85 -40.24 -35.30 45.16
CA ARG A 85 -40.29 -34.26 46.20
C ARG A 85 -41.65 -33.56 46.30
N GLY A 86 -42.62 -33.93 45.46
CA GLY A 86 -43.96 -33.34 45.42
C GLY A 86 -44.03 -31.97 44.78
N ILE A 87 -43.01 -31.58 43.95
CA ILE A 87 -42.96 -30.32 43.25
C ILE A 87 -43.65 -30.53 41.89
N VAL A 88 -44.62 -29.70 41.57
CA VAL A 88 -45.32 -29.74 40.29
C VAL A 88 -44.44 -29.06 39.22
N PHE A 89 -44.18 -29.78 38.14
CA PHE A 89 -43.39 -29.27 37.02
C PHE A 89 -44.24 -29.19 35.75
N ASP A 90 -44.47 -27.97 35.26
CA ASP A 90 -45.23 -27.68 34.06
C ASP A 90 -44.33 -27.10 32.96
N VAL A 91 -44.59 -27.50 31.73
CA VAL A 91 -43.95 -26.93 30.56
C VAL A 91 -44.99 -26.09 29.79
N LYS A 92 -44.81 -24.79 29.76
CA LYS A 92 -45.61 -23.97 28.83
C LYS A 92 -45.12 -24.27 27.40
N ALA A 93 -45.96 -24.92 26.61
CA ALA A 93 -45.82 -24.92 25.17
C ALA A 93 -45.80 -23.47 24.72
N GLY A 94 -44.76 -23.10 23.93
CA GLY A 94 -44.57 -21.71 23.50
C GLY A 94 -45.91 -21.20 22.94
N GLU A 95 -46.47 -20.21 23.60
CA GLU A 95 -47.55 -19.44 23.01
C GLU A 95 -47.01 -18.83 21.75
N ASP A 96 -47.51 -19.26 20.60
CA ASP A 96 -47.28 -18.62 19.31
C ASP A 96 -47.53 -17.12 19.49
N THR A 97 -46.47 -16.33 19.39
CA THR A 97 -46.54 -14.86 19.43
C THR A 97 -47.22 -14.26 18.20
N HIS A 98 -48.34 -14.87 17.78
CA HIS A 98 -49.13 -14.39 16.63
C HIS A 98 -50.10 -13.24 16.98
N ALA A 99 -50.30 -12.92 18.26
CA ALA A 99 -51.19 -11.83 18.66
C ALA A 99 -50.52 -10.44 18.70
N THR A 100 -49.17 -10.34 18.80
CA THR A 100 -48.41 -9.08 18.70
C THR A 100 -47.88 -8.79 17.30
N GLY A 101 -47.92 -9.77 16.41
CA GLY A 101 -47.45 -9.63 15.01
C GLY A 101 -48.33 -8.71 14.15
N GLY A 102 -49.61 -8.55 14.47
CA GLY A 102 -50.49 -7.70 13.67
C GLY A 102 -50.13 -6.22 13.68
N TYR A 103 -49.76 -5.69 14.81
CA TYR A 103 -49.36 -4.29 14.93
C TYR A 103 -47.93 -4.04 14.43
N GLY A 104 -47.02 -4.98 14.63
CA GLY A 104 -45.67 -4.92 14.05
C GLY A 104 -45.70 -5.00 12.51
N ALA A 105 -46.52 -5.91 11.95
CA ALA A 105 -46.67 -6.01 10.50
C ALA A 105 -47.34 -4.77 9.91
N MET A 106 -48.32 -4.16 10.61
CA MET A 106 -48.97 -2.93 10.19
C MET A 106 -48.01 -1.70 10.29
N ALA A 107 -47.21 -1.60 11.34
CA ALA A 107 -46.17 -0.59 11.47
C ALA A 107 -45.07 -0.76 10.40
N PHE A 108 -44.65 -1.98 10.14
CA PHE A 108 -43.68 -2.29 9.08
C PHE A 108 -44.28 -2.00 7.67
N GLY A 109 -45.54 -2.30 7.46
CA GLY A 109 -46.28 -1.97 6.21
C GLY A 109 -46.40 -0.46 6.00
N LEU A 110 -46.66 0.33 7.06
CA LEU A 110 -46.70 1.79 7.00
C LEU A 110 -45.30 2.38 6.78
N LEU A 111 -44.25 1.79 7.37
CA LEU A 111 -42.84 2.16 7.13
C LEU A 111 -42.44 1.86 5.68
N LEU A 112 -42.81 0.71 5.14
CA LEU A 112 -42.58 0.36 3.73
C LEU A 112 -43.36 1.27 2.76
N LEU A 113 -44.62 1.61 3.07
CA LEU A 113 -45.38 2.59 2.30
C LEU A 113 -44.80 3.99 2.38
N GLY A 114 -44.30 4.41 3.54
CA GLY A 114 -43.56 5.66 3.74
C GLY A 114 -42.26 5.67 2.95
N PHE A 115 -41.51 4.58 2.97
CA PHE A 115 -40.25 4.43 2.22
C PHE A 115 -40.53 4.37 0.70
N ALA A 116 -41.57 3.63 0.28
CA ALA A 116 -42.00 3.60 -1.12
C ALA A 116 -42.52 4.97 -1.60
N GLY A 117 -43.28 5.69 -0.76
CA GLY A 117 -43.72 7.06 -1.02
C GLY A 117 -42.55 8.04 -1.12
N LEU A 118 -41.55 7.91 -0.23
CA LEU A 118 -40.33 8.72 -0.24
C LEU A 118 -39.46 8.38 -1.46
N ALA A 119 -39.37 7.09 -1.83
CA ALA A 119 -38.63 6.65 -3.00
C ALA A 119 -39.35 7.13 -4.30
N LEU A 120 -40.67 7.05 -4.34
CA LEU A 120 -41.45 7.56 -5.45
C LEU A 120 -41.39 9.10 -5.53
N PHE A 121 -41.48 9.79 -4.41
CA PHE A 121 -41.28 11.23 -4.33
C PHE A 121 -39.89 11.66 -4.80
N ARG A 122 -38.81 10.91 -4.41
CA ARG A 122 -37.46 11.13 -4.91
C ARG A 122 -37.32 10.80 -6.39
N ALA A 123 -37.96 9.73 -6.89
CA ALA A 123 -37.96 9.39 -8.29
C ALA A 123 -38.68 10.43 -9.15
N VAL A 124 -39.85 10.94 -8.67
CA VAL A 124 -40.64 11.97 -9.37
C VAL A 124 -40.01 13.35 -9.27
N THR A 125 -39.39 13.70 -8.14
CA THR A 125 -38.72 14.99 -7.97
C THR A 125 -37.31 15.06 -8.51
N GLY A 126 -36.75 13.96 -9.03
CA GLY A 126 -35.43 13.89 -9.67
C GLY A 126 -34.25 14.22 -8.75
N ARG A 127 -34.49 14.30 -7.42
CA ARG A 127 -33.41 14.48 -6.43
C ARG A 127 -32.84 13.13 -6.02
N VAL A 128 -32.20 12.46 -6.96
CA VAL A 128 -31.14 11.49 -6.63
C VAL A 128 -30.09 12.26 -5.80
N PRO A 129 -29.54 11.68 -4.71
CA PRO A 129 -28.40 12.30 -4.02
C PRO A 129 -27.42 12.72 -5.11
N THR A 130 -27.06 14.00 -5.13
CA THR A 130 -26.22 14.58 -6.17
C THR A 130 -24.94 13.78 -6.20
N LEU A 131 -24.84 12.88 -7.19
CA LEU A 131 -23.58 12.31 -7.61
C LEU A 131 -22.60 13.48 -7.70
N GLU A 132 -21.54 13.43 -6.90
CA GLU A 132 -20.49 14.43 -6.97
C GLU A 132 -20.17 14.67 -8.45
N LYS A 133 -20.29 15.90 -8.89
CA LYS A 133 -20.02 16.25 -10.29
C LYS A 133 -18.57 15.90 -10.56
N ALA A 134 -18.32 15.04 -11.54
CA ALA A 134 -16.99 14.89 -12.09
C ALA A 134 -16.38 16.30 -12.23
N ARG A 135 -15.18 16.50 -11.70
CA ARG A 135 -14.53 17.81 -11.71
C ARG A 135 -14.16 18.15 -13.14
N THR A 136 -14.99 18.95 -13.77
CA THR A 136 -14.66 19.57 -15.06
C THR A 136 -13.84 20.82 -14.77
N ILE A 137 -12.61 20.84 -15.24
CA ILE A 137 -11.74 22.01 -15.17
C ILE A 137 -11.81 22.70 -16.52
N ASP A 138 -12.30 23.94 -16.54
CA ASP A 138 -12.38 24.77 -17.74
C ASP A 138 -10.96 24.96 -18.31
N PRO A 139 -10.76 24.96 -19.64
CA PRO A 139 -9.47 25.21 -20.28
C PRO A 139 -8.77 26.47 -19.80
N GLN A 140 -9.52 27.52 -19.52
CA GLN A 140 -8.98 28.78 -18.97
C GLN A 140 -8.40 28.63 -17.55
N LEU A 141 -8.76 27.58 -16.82
CA LEU A 141 -8.27 27.27 -15.47
C LEU A 141 -7.09 26.29 -15.49
N VAL A 142 -6.83 25.60 -16.61
CA VAL A 142 -5.67 24.69 -16.74
C VAL A 142 -4.47 25.53 -17.17
N LYS A 143 -3.77 26.11 -16.20
CA LYS A 143 -2.55 26.91 -16.43
C LYS A 143 -1.29 26.08 -16.63
N VAL A 144 -1.39 24.76 -16.43
CA VAL A 144 -0.25 23.83 -16.50
C VAL A 144 0.02 23.48 -17.96
N THR A 145 1.26 23.64 -18.41
CA THR A 145 1.73 23.31 -19.76
C THR A 145 2.91 22.32 -19.70
N PHE A 146 3.41 21.86 -20.84
CA PHE A 146 4.60 21.01 -20.89
C PHE A 146 5.86 21.65 -20.29
N ALA A 147 5.90 22.98 -20.15
CA ALA A 147 6.99 23.71 -19.49
C ALA A 147 7.03 23.46 -17.96
N ASP A 148 5.90 23.08 -17.37
CA ASP A 148 5.78 22.78 -15.94
C ASP A 148 6.06 21.30 -15.62
N VAL A 149 6.15 20.45 -16.64
CA VAL A 149 6.45 19.03 -16.52
C VAL A 149 7.91 18.83 -16.85
N ALA A 150 8.68 18.26 -15.94
CA ALA A 150 10.11 18.02 -16.09
C ALA A 150 10.43 16.52 -15.88
N GLY A 151 11.52 16.05 -16.49
CA GLY A 151 12.09 14.73 -16.24
C GLY A 151 11.35 13.55 -16.84
N VAL A 152 10.51 13.80 -17.86
CA VAL A 152 9.76 12.79 -18.62
C VAL A 152 9.71 13.17 -20.10
N ASP A 153 10.88 13.50 -20.67
CA ASP A 153 10.95 14.09 -22.00
C ASP A 153 10.45 13.11 -23.08
N GLU A 154 10.78 11.83 -23.01
CA GLU A 154 10.29 10.80 -23.92
C GLU A 154 8.75 10.67 -23.86
N ALA A 155 8.19 10.63 -22.66
CA ALA A 155 6.73 10.57 -22.50
C ALA A 155 6.05 11.83 -23.04
N LYS A 156 6.68 13.02 -22.91
CA LYS A 156 6.16 14.26 -23.51
C LYS A 156 6.16 14.20 -25.02
N ASP A 157 7.23 13.67 -25.63
CA ASP A 157 7.33 13.57 -27.07
C ASP A 157 6.28 12.60 -27.64
N GLU A 158 6.02 11.47 -26.96
CA GLU A 158 4.97 10.53 -27.35
C GLU A 158 3.56 11.14 -27.28
N VAL A 159 3.28 11.97 -26.26
CA VAL A 159 1.96 12.59 -26.13
C VAL A 159 1.79 13.89 -26.91
N ARG A 160 2.87 14.47 -27.44
CA ARG A 160 2.83 15.69 -28.26
C ARG A 160 2.00 15.51 -29.51
N GLU A 161 2.11 14.38 -30.21
CA GLU A 161 1.29 14.06 -31.38
C GLU A 161 -0.21 14.13 -31.07
N ILE A 162 -0.60 13.72 -29.85
CA ILE A 162 -2.00 13.73 -29.40
C ILE A 162 -2.46 15.17 -29.16
N VAL A 163 -1.59 16.01 -28.60
CA VAL A 163 -1.86 17.43 -28.40
C VAL A 163 -1.99 18.16 -29.73
N ASP A 164 -1.09 17.89 -30.69
CA ASP A 164 -1.14 18.47 -32.03
C ASP A 164 -2.42 18.09 -32.77
N PHE A 165 -2.86 16.84 -32.59
CA PHE A 165 -4.15 16.41 -33.13
C PHE A 165 -5.33 17.18 -32.49
N LEU A 166 -5.36 17.31 -31.15
CA LEU A 166 -6.43 18.06 -30.47
C LEU A 166 -6.48 19.54 -30.90
N LYS A 167 -5.34 20.12 -31.29
CA LYS A 167 -5.24 21.49 -31.84
C LYS A 167 -5.75 21.57 -33.28
N GLU A 168 -5.37 20.62 -34.12
CA GLU A 168 -5.63 20.64 -35.57
C GLU A 168 -6.16 19.29 -36.10
N PRO A 169 -7.37 18.84 -35.70
CA PRO A 169 -7.86 17.52 -36.09
C PRO A 169 -8.04 17.31 -37.59
N GLN A 170 -8.44 18.35 -38.31
CA GLN A 170 -8.68 18.30 -39.75
C GLN A 170 -7.45 17.89 -40.56
N ARG A 171 -6.25 18.37 -40.17
CA ARG A 171 -4.98 18.05 -40.83
C ARG A 171 -4.68 16.54 -40.85
N PHE A 172 -5.07 15.83 -39.81
CA PHE A 172 -4.85 14.37 -39.67
C PHE A 172 -5.93 13.59 -40.40
N GLU A 173 -7.18 14.06 -40.35
CA GLU A 173 -8.32 13.45 -41.05
C GLU A 173 -8.17 13.48 -42.57
N GLU A 174 -7.67 14.58 -43.15
CA GLU A 174 -7.43 14.74 -44.60
C GLU A 174 -6.46 13.70 -45.16
N ILE A 175 -5.50 13.23 -44.36
CA ILE A 175 -4.50 12.24 -44.77
C ILE A 175 -4.98 10.80 -44.48
N GLY A 176 -6.18 10.65 -43.80
CA GLY A 176 -6.74 9.36 -43.43
C GLY A 176 -6.12 8.79 -42.12
N GLY A 177 -5.43 9.61 -41.33
CA GLY A 177 -4.86 9.25 -40.02
C GLY A 177 -5.98 8.96 -39.02
N ARG A 178 -5.83 7.88 -38.27
CA ARG A 178 -6.74 7.56 -37.14
C ARG A 178 -6.05 7.90 -35.84
N ILE A 179 -6.75 8.64 -34.99
CA ILE A 179 -6.27 9.05 -33.69
C ILE A 179 -6.44 7.92 -32.69
N PRO A 180 -5.49 7.75 -31.75
CA PRO A 180 -5.70 6.90 -30.61
C PRO A 180 -6.86 7.46 -29.76
N ARG A 181 -7.86 6.64 -29.49
CA ARG A 181 -9.01 7.02 -28.66
C ARG A 181 -8.67 7.03 -27.18
N GLY A 182 -7.68 6.23 -26.81
CA GLY A 182 -7.23 6.11 -25.43
C GLY A 182 -5.72 6.01 -25.30
N VAL A 183 -5.22 6.66 -24.28
CA VAL A 183 -3.82 6.66 -23.88
C VAL A 183 -3.73 6.12 -22.46
N LEU A 184 -2.88 5.13 -22.25
CA LEU A 184 -2.61 4.58 -20.93
C LEU A 184 -1.25 5.07 -20.44
N LEU A 185 -1.22 5.90 -19.40
CA LEU A 185 -0.01 6.30 -18.69
C LEU A 185 0.36 5.26 -17.65
N ILE A 186 1.52 4.62 -17.82
CA ILE A 186 1.98 3.53 -16.97
C ILE A 186 3.24 3.97 -16.23
N GLY A 187 3.34 3.71 -14.93
CA GLY A 187 4.58 3.97 -14.19
C GLY A 187 4.39 4.02 -12.69
N PRO A 188 5.49 4.09 -11.93
CA PRO A 188 5.48 4.16 -10.47
C PRO A 188 4.65 5.34 -9.94
N PRO A 189 4.18 5.29 -8.68
CA PRO A 189 3.52 6.44 -8.06
C PRO A 189 4.48 7.62 -7.96
N GLY A 190 3.93 8.84 -8.05
CA GLY A 190 4.73 10.06 -7.91
C GLY A 190 5.53 10.51 -9.14
N THR A 191 5.48 9.78 -10.26
CA THR A 191 6.22 10.14 -11.50
C THR A 191 5.59 11.25 -12.32
N GLY A 192 4.43 11.78 -11.91
CA GLY A 192 3.81 12.94 -12.58
C GLY A 192 2.77 12.61 -13.66
N LYS A 193 2.24 11.37 -13.70
CA LYS A 193 1.20 10.95 -14.69
C LYS A 193 0.02 11.91 -14.75
N THR A 194 -0.55 12.26 -13.60
CA THR A 194 -1.66 13.21 -13.51
C THR A 194 -1.27 14.63 -13.96
N LEU A 195 -0.03 15.04 -13.67
CA LEU A 195 0.51 16.34 -14.11
C LEU A 195 0.70 16.37 -15.63
N LEU A 196 1.23 15.29 -16.20
CA LEU A 196 1.39 15.14 -17.65
C LEU A 196 0.04 15.19 -18.37
N ALA A 197 -0.98 14.46 -17.88
CA ALA A 197 -2.31 14.50 -18.47
C ALA A 197 -2.95 15.91 -18.40
N ARG A 198 -2.75 16.63 -17.31
CA ARG A 198 -3.18 18.03 -17.17
C ARG A 198 -2.45 18.96 -18.13
N SER A 199 -1.15 18.77 -18.29
CA SER A 199 -0.36 19.61 -19.20
C SER A 199 -0.74 19.40 -20.66
N MET A 200 -1.15 18.18 -21.04
CA MET A 200 -1.70 17.92 -22.38
C MET A 200 -2.96 18.76 -22.64
N ALA A 201 -3.88 18.81 -21.67
CA ALA A 201 -5.10 19.62 -21.81
C ALA A 201 -4.81 21.12 -21.87
N GLY A 202 -3.89 21.60 -21.01
CA GLY A 202 -3.48 23.01 -21.01
C GLY A 202 -2.75 23.41 -22.30
N GLU A 203 -1.89 22.55 -22.81
CA GLU A 203 -1.16 22.76 -24.07
C GLU A 203 -2.10 22.72 -25.28
N ALA A 204 -3.09 21.81 -25.28
CA ALA A 204 -4.12 21.72 -26.32
C ALA A 204 -5.21 22.77 -26.21
N GLY A 205 -5.36 23.45 -25.07
CA GLY A 205 -6.42 24.43 -24.82
C GLY A 205 -7.82 23.80 -24.77
N VAL A 206 -7.93 22.53 -24.35
CA VAL A 206 -9.20 21.78 -24.27
C VAL A 206 -9.63 21.53 -22.82
N PRO A 207 -10.94 21.34 -22.57
CA PRO A 207 -11.45 20.97 -21.25
C PRO A 207 -10.81 19.68 -20.72
N PHE A 208 -10.57 19.66 -19.40
CA PHE A 208 -10.03 18.52 -18.67
C PHE A 208 -11.05 18.02 -17.67
N ILE A 209 -11.55 16.79 -17.87
CA ILE A 209 -12.52 16.15 -17.01
C ILE A 209 -11.81 15.03 -16.27
N SER A 210 -11.66 15.15 -14.94
CA SER A 210 -10.94 14.15 -14.15
C SER A 210 -11.88 13.34 -13.25
N ALA A 211 -11.60 12.05 -13.16
CA ALA A 211 -12.22 11.12 -12.24
C ALA A 211 -11.14 10.16 -11.69
N SER A 212 -11.38 9.57 -10.53
CA SER A 212 -10.59 8.44 -10.04
C SER A 212 -11.29 7.12 -10.35
N GLY A 213 -10.53 6.06 -10.67
CA GLY A 213 -11.08 4.72 -10.79
C GLY A 213 -11.83 4.29 -9.53
N SER A 214 -11.36 4.70 -8.37
CA SER A 214 -12.05 4.45 -7.10
C SER A 214 -13.43 5.09 -7.00
N ASP A 215 -13.71 6.19 -7.71
CA ASP A 215 -15.03 6.85 -7.73
C ASP A 215 -16.10 5.98 -8.38
N PHE A 216 -15.70 4.97 -9.14
CA PHE A 216 -16.60 4.06 -9.84
C PHE A 216 -16.82 2.74 -9.11
N VAL A 217 -16.11 2.49 -8.01
CA VAL A 217 -16.28 1.29 -7.18
C VAL A 217 -17.21 1.63 -6.03
N GLU A 218 -18.42 1.09 -6.07
CA GLU A 218 -19.47 1.32 -5.04
C GLU A 218 -20.00 -0.02 -4.53
N MET A 219 -20.73 0.01 -3.40
CA MET A 219 -21.37 -1.19 -2.84
C MET A 219 -22.70 -1.52 -3.52
N TYR A 220 -23.28 -0.59 -4.30
CA TYR A 220 -24.58 -0.75 -4.93
C TYR A 220 -24.46 -0.99 -6.43
N ALA A 221 -25.03 -2.09 -6.90
CA ALA A 221 -24.97 -2.50 -8.30
C ALA A 221 -25.46 -1.42 -9.27
N GLY A 222 -24.69 -1.16 -10.32
CA GLY A 222 -25.04 -0.24 -11.40
C GLY A 222 -24.74 1.23 -11.17
N VAL A 223 -24.34 1.65 -9.97
CA VAL A 223 -23.99 3.06 -9.67
C VAL A 223 -22.70 3.45 -10.39
N GLY A 224 -21.67 2.61 -10.37
CA GLY A 224 -20.41 2.84 -11.08
C GLY A 224 -20.62 3.01 -12.58
N ALA A 225 -21.38 2.11 -13.19
CA ALA A 225 -21.74 2.20 -14.61
C ALA A 225 -22.54 3.47 -14.95
N ALA A 226 -23.43 3.91 -14.07
CA ALA A 226 -24.16 5.18 -14.25
C ALA A 226 -23.26 6.41 -14.18
N ARG A 227 -22.23 6.40 -13.32
CA ARG A 227 -21.22 7.47 -13.23
C ARG A 227 -20.37 7.54 -14.49
N ILE A 228 -19.93 6.41 -15.02
CA ILE A 228 -19.20 6.35 -16.30
C ILE A 228 -20.06 6.95 -17.43
N ARG A 229 -21.31 6.52 -17.59
CA ARG A 229 -22.22 7.12 -18.60
C ARG A 229 -22.35 8.63 -18.45
N LYS A 230 -22.45 9.12 -17.21
CA LYS A 230 -22.56 10.57 -16.96
C LYS A 230 -21.25 11.30 -17.32
N LEU A 231 -20.08 10.73 -16.99
CA LEU A 231 -18.77 11.28 -17.33
C LEU A 231 -18.63 11.43 -18.85
N PHE A 232 -18.89 10.36 -19.60
CA PHE A 232 -18.81 10.37 -21.06
C PHE A 232 -19.86 11.28 -21.71
N LYS A 233 -21.08 11.32 -21.16
CA LYS A 233 -22.13 12.25 -21.60
C LYS A 233 -21.72 13.71 -21.40
N GLU A 234 -21.01 14.04 -20.33
CA GLU A 234 -20.47 15.38 -20.10
C GLU A 234 -19.39 15.70 -21.11
N ALA A 235 -18.46 14.76 -21.38
CA ALA A 235 -17.40 14.92 -22.35
C ALA A 235 -17.92 15.21 -23.77
N ARG A 236 -18.98 14.51 -24.20
CA ARG A 236 -19.64 14.72 -25.51
C ARG A 236 -20.32 16.07 -25.68
N ARG A 237 -20.43 16.89 -24.61
CA ARG A 237 -20.91 18.29 -24.73
C ARG A 237 -19.86 19.24 -25.27
N HIS A 238 -18.60 18.82 -25.23
CA HIS A 238 -17.47 19.59 -25.73
C HIS A 238 -17.08 19.07 -27.12
N LYS A 239 -16.65 19.98 -28.02
CA LYS A 239 -16.16 19.61 -29.36
C LYS A 239 -14.88 18.78 -29.29
N ALA A 240 -13.99 19.15 -28.33
CA ALA A 240 -12.77 18.43 -28.01
C ALA A 240 -12.60 18.47 -26.49
N CYS A 241 -12.17 17.39 -25.88
CA CYS A 241 -11.81 17.36 -24.45
C CYS A 241 -10.96 16.14 -24.11
N ILE A 242 -10.33 16.21 -22.95
CA ILE A 242 -9.60 15.09 -22.36
C ILE A 242 -10.39 14.57 -21.16
N ILE A 243 -10.71 13.27 -21.15
CA ILE A 243 -11.17 12.55 -19.97
C ILE A 243 -9.95 11.90 -19.34
N PHE A 244 -9.71 12.18 -18.06
CA PHE A 244 -8.63 11.56 -17.31
C PHE A 244 -9.20 10.65 -16.21
N ILE A 245 -8.76 9.39 -16.20
CA ILE A 245 -9.13 8.41 -15.19
C ILE A 245 -7.88 7.97 -14.46
N ASP A 246 -7.71 8.46 -13.24
CA ASP A 246 -6.59 8.06 -12.38
C ASP A 246 -6.89 6.72 -11.70
N GLU A 247 -5.87 5.99 -11.28
CA GLU A 247 -6.02 4.67 -10.64
C GLU A 247 -6.94 3.73 -11.42
N LEU A 248 -6.75 3.63 -12.73
CA LEU A 248 -7.59 2.80 -13.61
C LEU A 248 -7.66 1.33 -13.16
N ASP A 249 -6.63 0.83 -12.49
CA ASP A 249 -6.55 -0.51 -11.93
C ASP A 249 -7.60 -0.79 -10.84
N ALA A 250 -8.22 0.24 -10.23
CA ALA A 250 -9.33 0.05 -9.31
C ALA A 250 -10.57 -0.55 -10.00
N VAL A 251 -10.80 -0.18 -11.27
CA VAL A 251 -11.94 -0.65 -12.10
C VAL A 251 -11.52 -1.73 -13.09
N GLY A 252 -10.32 -1.58 -13.65
CA GLY A 252 -9.82 -2.38 -14.77
C GLY A 252 -9.15 -3.70 -14.40
N ARG A 253 -9.29 -4.20 -13.19
CA ARG A 253 -8.60 -5.41 -12.72
C ARG A 253 -9.15 -6.67 -13.38
N ASN A 254 -8.23 -7.58 -13.75
CA ASN A 254 -8.53 -8.87 -14.39
C ASN A 254 -9.40 -9.80 -13.52
N ARG A 255 -10.15 -10.68 -14.17
CA ARG A 255 -11.14 -11.60 -13.60
C ARG A 255 -10.47 -12.70 -12.77
N GLY A 256 -10.62 -12.66 -11.45
CA GLY A 256 -10.10 -13.70 -10.57
C GLY A 256 -10.59 -13.56 -9.13
N GLY A 257 -11.71 -14.20 -8.79
CA GLY A 257 -12.21 -14.29 -7.41
C GLY A 257 -13.74 -14.29 -7.31
N ASN A 258 -14.26 -15.11 -6.40
CA ASN A 258 -15.70 -15.27 -6.13
C ASN A 258 -16.17 -14.32 -5.02
N SER A 259 -16.58 -13.09 -5.34
CA SER A 259 -17.33 -12.25 -4.39
C SER A 259 -18.26 -11.26 -5.11
N LEU A 260 -19.36 -10.90 -4.47
CA LEU A 260 -20.40 -9.96 -4.98
C LEU A 260 -19.82 -8.60 -5.44
N SER A 261 -18.69 -8.18 -4.87
CA SER A 261 -17.98 -6.95 -5.29
C SER A 261 -17.32 -7.07 -6.68
N HIS A 262 -17.19 -8.28 -7.24
CA HIS A 262 -16.60 -8.49 -8.56
C HIS A 262 -17.61 -8.23 -9.69
N GLU A 263 -18.86 -8.62 -9.51
CA GLU A 263 -19.91 -8.41 -10.54
C GLU A 263 -20.14 -6.92 -10.82
N GLU A 264 -20.08 -6.08 -9.81
CA GLU A 264 -20.23 -4.64 -9.97
C GLU A 264 -19.05 -4.01 -10.71
N ARG A 265 -17.83 -4.41 -10.36
CA ARG A 265 -16.62 -3.94 -11.07
C ARG A 265 -16.64 -4.38 -12.53
N GLU A 266 -17.04 -5.62 -12.80
CA GLU A 266 -17.16 -6.14 -14.16
C GLU A 266 -18.23 -5.38 -14.97
N GLN A 267 -19.38 -5.07 -14.36
CA GLN A 267 -20.42 -4.26 -14.99
C GLN A 267 -19.91 -2.84 -15.28
N THR A 268 -19.15 -2.26 -14.36
CA THR A 268 -18.54 -0.94 -14.50
C THR A 268 -17.48 -0.93 -15.60
N LEU A 269 -16.59 -1.94 -15.61
CA LEU A 269 -15.61 -2.13 -16.67
C LEU A 269 -16.26 -2.29 -18.04
N ASN A 270 -17.27 -3.15 -18.15
CA ASN A 270 -17.99 -3.35 -19.39
C ASN A 270 -18.65 -2.05 -19.89
N GLN A 271 -19.20 -1.23 -18.98
CA GLN A 271 -19.72 0.08 -19.33
C GLN A 271 -18.65 1.02 -19.86
N LEU A 272 -17.44 1.03 -19.24
CA LEU A 272 -16.30 1.82 -19.73
C LEU A 272 -15.93 1.41 -21.16
N LEU A 273 -15.83 0.10 -21.40
CA LEU A 273 -15.51 -0.44 -22.73
C LEU A 273 -16.57 -0.03 -23.77
N VAL A 274 -17.86 -0.12 -23.42
CA VAL A 274 -18.96 0.29 -24.31
C VAL A 274 -18.91 1.78 -24.63
N GLU A 275 -18.63 2.64 -23.63
CA GLU A 275 -18.52 4.09 -23.87
C GLU A 275 -17.31 4.45 -24.73
N MET A 276 -16.16 3.75 -24.55
CA MET A 276 -14.98 3.94 -25.40
C MET A 276 -15.21 3.47 -26.84
N ASP A 277 -15.86 2.33 -27.02
CA ASP A 277 -16.22 1.80 -28.35
C ASP A 277 -17.27 2.68 -29.05
N GLY A 278 -18.11 3.38 -28.27
CA GLY A 278 -19.21 4.21 -28.74
C GLY A 278 -18.84 5.60 -29.26
N PHE A 279 -17.56 5.99 -29.24
CA PHE A 279 -17.13 7.26 -29.85
C PHE A 279 -17.21 7.21 -31.37
N THR A 280 -17.79 8.24 -31.97
CA THR A 280 -17.78 8.45 -33.43
C THR A 280 -16.43 9.04 -33.87
N GLN A 281 -16.10 8.92 -35.16
CA GLN A 281 -14.85 9.49 -35.69
C GLN A 281 -14.81 11.02 -35.66
N SER A 282 -15.95 11.67 -35.53
CA SER A 282 -16.10 13.13 -35.46
C SER A 282 -15.96 13.71 -34.05
N GLU A 283 -15.86 12.88 -33.03
CA GLU A 283 -15.72 13.33 -31.62
C GLU A 283 -14.23 13.38 -31.26
N SER A 284 -13.67 14.57 -31.06
CA SER A 284 -12.28 14.77 -30.63
C SER A 284 -12.15 14.61 -29.09
N VAL A 285 -12.67 13.50 -28.56
CA VAL A 285 -12.57 13.14 -27.14
C VAL A 285 -11.50 12.09 -26.96
N ILE A 286 -10.54 12.36 -26.10
CA ILE A 286 -9.45 11.43 -25.77
C ILE A 286 -9.57 10.98 -24.33
N VAL A 287 -9.51 9.68 -24.09
CA VAL A 287 -9.51 9.10 -22.75
C VAL A 287 -8.07 8.80 -22.35
N ILE A 288 -7.62 9.39 -21.25
CA ILE A 288 -6.31 9.10 -20.66
C ILE A 288 -6.52 8.32 -19.37
N GLY A 289 -6.05 7.08 -19.35
CA GLY A 289 -5.98 6.27 -18.12
C GLY A 289 -4.61 6.39 -17.47
N ALA A 290 -4.53 6.40 -16.14
CA ALA A 290 -3.28 6.26 -15.42
C ALA A 290 -3.33 5.06 -14.48
N THR A 291 -2.24 4.28 -14.43
CA THR A 291 -2.11 3.15 -13.53
C THR A 291 -0.67 2.97 -13.05
N ASN A 292 -0.53 2.44 -11.85
CA ASN A 292 0.75 2.01 -11.31
C ASN A 292 0.98 0.50 -11.56
N ARG A 293 -0.08 -0.24 -11.96
CA ARG A 293 -0.08 -1.69 -12.10
C ARG A 293 -0.75 -2.13 -13.39
N HIS A 294 -0.02 -2.03 -14.48
CA HIS A 294 -0.52 -2.50 -15.79
C HIS A 294 -0.68 -4.02 -15.87
N ASP A 295 0.07 -4.77 -15.01
CA ASP A 295 0.09 -6.22 -14.94
C ASP A 295 -1.27 -6.84 -14.54
N ILE A 296 -2.10 -6.09 -13.83
CA ILE A 296 -3.41 -6.56 -13.34
C ILE A 296 -4.59 -6.10 -14.19
N LEU A 297 -4.35 -5.27 -15.21
CA LEU A 297 -5.42 -4.76 -16.07
C LEU A 297 -6.02 -5.86 -16.98
N ASP A 298 -7.34 -5.78 -17.20
CA ASP A 298 -8.02 -6.65 -18.15
C ASP A 298 -7.49 -6.39 -19.58
N PRO A 299 -7.02 -7.43 -20.30
CA PRO A 299 -6.51 -7.29 -21.66
C PRO A 299 -7.53 -6.65 -22.64
N ALA A 300 -8.82 -6.69 -22.33
CA ALA A 300 -9.85 -6.05 -23.13
C ALA A 300 -9.70 -4.52 -23.17
N LEU A 301 -9.12 -3.90 -22.13
CA LEU A 301 -8.83 -2.46 -22.13
C LEU A 301 -7.72 -2.07 -23.12
N LEU A 302 -6.78 -2.99 -23.39
CA LEU A 302 -5.60 -2.75 -24.22
C LEU A 302 -5.84 -3.07 -25.71
N ARG A 303 -7.08 -3.45 -26.09
CA ARG A 303 -7.40 -3.75 -27.48
C ARG A 303 -7.45 -2.47 -28.34
N PRO A 304 -7.08 -2.55 -29.64
CA PRO A 304 -7.20 -1.43 -30.55
C PRO A 304 -8.57 -0.76 -30.52
N GLY A 305 -8.58 0.58 -30.51
CA GLY A 305 -9.80 1.39 -30.38
C GLY A 305 -10.18 1.75 -28.94
N ARG A 306 -9.40 1.28 -27.94
CA ARG A 306 -9.55 1.60 -26.51
C ARG A 306 -8.29 2.29 -26.01
N PHE A 307 -7.54 1.70 -25.05
CA PHE A 307 -6.21 2.19 -24.66
C PHE A 307 -5.15 1.57 -25.58
N ASP A 308 -5.14 2.01 -26.81
CA ASP A 308 -4.28 1.50 -27.87
C ASP A 308 -2.87 2.11 -27.87
N ARG A 309 -2.68 3.25 -27.18
CA ARG A 309 -1.35 3.83 -26.95
C ARG A 309 -0.98 3.71 -25.46
N GLN A 310 0.18 3.14 -25.21
CA GLN A 310 0.73 2.98 -23.87
C GLN A 310 1.98 3.84 -23.75
N VAL A 311 2.00 4.78 -22.80
CA VAL A 311 3.10 5.70 -22.55
C VAL A 311 3.72 5.39 -21.20
N MET A 312 5.01 5.07 -21.20
CA MET A 312 5.74 4.78 -19.96
C MET A 312 6.23 6.06 -19.30
N VAL A 313 5.78 6.31 -18.07
CA VAL A 313 6.19 7.45 -17.25
C VAL A 313 7.03 6.92 -16.10
N GLY A 314 8.31 6.65 -16.37
CA GLY A 314 9.26 6.08 -15.41
C GLY A 314 9.77 7.08 -14.37
N ASN A 315 10.63 6.60 -13.47
CA ASN A 315 11.39 7.50 -12.60
C ASN A 315 12.37 8.31 -13.44
N PRO A 316 12.59 9.59 -13.11
CA PRO A 316 13.47 10.46 -13.87
C PRO A 316 14.94 10.05 -13.76
N ASP A 317 15.70 10.20 -14.83
CA ASP A 317 17.16 10.12 -14.84
C ASP A 317 17.79 11.31 -14.10
N ILE A 318 19.12 11.36 -13.99
CA ILE A 318 19.83 12.44 -13.28
C ILE A 318 19.47 13.82 -13.84
N LYS A 319 19.37 13.96 -15.18
CA LYS A 319 19.01 15.23 -15.81
C LYS A 319 17.56 15.61 -15.50
N GLY A 320 16.67 14.65 -15.58
CA GLY A 320 15.27 14.82 -15.22
C GLY A 320 15.08 15.21 -13.75
N ARG A 321 15.82 14.57 -12.83
CA ARG A 321 15.79 14.93 -11.41
C ARG A 321 16.28 16.36 -11.17
N GLU A 322 17.35 16.77 -11.85
CA GLU A 322 17.84 18.15 -11.78
C GLU A 322 16.78 19.15 -12.29
N GLN A 323 16.14 18.85 -13.43
CA GLN A 323 15.06 19.69 -13.98
C GLN A 323 13.87 19.78 -13.00
N ILE A 324 13.45 18.67 -12.40
CA ILE A 324 12.36 18.64 -11.43
C ILE A 324 12.74 19.48 -10.19
N LEU A 325 13.93 19.29 -9.64
CA LEU A 325 14.42 20.10 -8.53
C LEU A 325 14.40 21.59 -8.86
N ARG A 326 14.82 21.99 -10.06
CA ARG A 326 14.75 23.40 -10.52
C ARG A 326 13.32 23.92 -10.60
N VAL A 327 12.36 23.11 -11.04
CA VAL A 327 10.94 23.50 -11.07
C VAL A 327 10.41 23.77 -9.66
N HIS A 328 10.70 22.88 -8.70
CA HIS A 328 10.26 23.05 -7.32
C HIS A 328 11.03 24.15 -6.59
N ALA A 329 12.30 24.35 -6.92
CA ALA A 329 13.15 25.40 -6.39
C ALA A 329 12.67 26.83 -6.72
N ARG A 330 11.94 27.02 -7.81
CA ARG A 330 11.36 28.34 -8.15
C ARG A 330 10.43 28.90 -7.08
N LYS A 331 9.90 28.04 -6.21
CA LYS A 331 8.92 28.41 -5.17
C LYS A 331 9.55 28.71 -3.81
N VAL A 332 10.86 28.53 -3.69
CA VAL A 332 11.61 28.69 -2.44
C VAL A 332 12.84 29.56 -2.65
N ALA A 333 13.34 30.19 -1.58
CA ALA A 333 14.54 30.98 -1.63
C ALA A 333 15.77 30.09 -1.39
N LEU A 334 16.60 29.90 -2.41
CA LEU A 334 17.86 29.17 -2.32
C LEU A 334 19.04 30.12 -2.12
N GLU A 335 20.08 29.65 -1.49
CA GLU A 335 21.39 30.32 -1.47
C GLU A 335 22.05 30.26 -2.87
N PRO A 336 22.88 31.24 -3.24
CA PRO A 336 23.46 31.30 -4.60
C PRO A 336 24.41 30.15 -4.96
N ASP A 337 24.97 29.48 -3.96
CA ASP A 337 25.95 28.40 -4.07
C ASP A 337 25.32 27.00 -4.07
N VAL A 338 23.97 26.90 -4.05
CA VAL A 338 23.29 25.63 -4.05
C VAL A 338 23.47 24.87 -5.36
N ASP A 339 24.05 23.65 -5.26
CA ASP A 339 24.25 22.74 -6.39
C ASP A 339 23.13 21.68 -6.49
N LEU A 340 22.05 22.00 -7.21
CA LEU A 340 20.94 21.07 -7.44
C LEU A 340 21.37 19.83 -8.24
N ARG A 341 22.45 19.90 -9.02
CA ARG A 341 22.96 18.75 -9.76
C ARG A 341 23.60 17.71 -8.85
N SER A 342 24.30 18.15 -7.82
CA SER A 342 24.84 17.26 -6.77
C SER A 342 23.71 16.54 -6.04
N ILE A 343 22.64 17.26 -5.69
CA ILE A 343 21.46 16.67 -5.07
C ILE A 343 20.77 15.67 -6.01
N ALA A 344 20.64 15.99 -7.30
CA ALA A 344 20.06 15.07 -8.30
C ALA A 344 20.86 13.77 -8.45
N ARG A 345 22.21 13.84 -8.39
CA ARG A 345 23.06 12.64 -8.38
C ARG A 345 22.86 11.83 -7.09
N GLY A 346 22.74 12.50 -5.95
CA GLY A 346 22.53 11.86 -4.66
C GLY A 346 21.11 11.35 -4.38
N THR A 347 20.20 11.35 -5.37
CA THR A 347 18.82 10.91 -5.22
C THR A 347 18.41 9.87 -6.28
N PRO A 348 19.17 8.75 -6.45
CA PRO A 348 18.82 7.73 -7.42
C PRO A 348 17.46 7.10 -7.09
N GLY A 349 16.66 6.84 -8.12
CA GLY A 349 15.34 6.22 -7.98
C GLY A 349 14.24 7.13 -7.42
N PHE A 350 14.52 8.39 -7.07
CA PHE A 350 13.48 9.31 -6.61
C PHE A 350 12.49 9.64 -7.73
N SER A 351 11.23 9.60 -7.36
CA SER A 351 10.14 10.12 -8.19
C SER A 351 10.06 11.64 -8.11
N GLY A 352 9.28 12.25 -9.00
CA GLY A 352 9.01 13.70 -8.93
C GLY A 352 8.38 14.14 -7.61
N ALA A 353 7.55 13.30 -6.99
CA ALA A 353 6.94 13.57 -5.69
C ALA A 353 7.99 13.55 -4.55
N ASP A 354 8.94 12.60 -4.60
CA ASP A 354 10.01 12.52 -3.59
C ASP A 354 10.93 13.74 -3.66
N LEU A 355 11.25 14.21 -4.88
CA LEU A 355 12.05 15.42 -5.09
C LEU A 355 11.32 16.69 -4.62
N ALA A 356 10.01 16.78 -4.87
CA ALA A 356 9.19 17.87 -4.34
C ALA A 356 9.16 17.88 -2.81
N ASN A 357 9.02 16.69 -2.21
CA ASN A 357 9.08 16.51 -0.76
C ASN A 357 10.45 16.88 -0.20
N LEU A 358 11.55 16.50 -0.87
CA LEU A 358 12.91 16.85 -0.47
C LEU A 358 13.09 18.37 -0.38
N VAL A 359 12.66 19.12 -1.40
CA VAL A 359 12.74 20.59 -1.40
C VAL A 359 11.90 21.19 -0.27
N ASN A 360 10.71 20.65 -0.03
CA ASN A 360 9.84 21.09 1.06
C ASN A 360 10.46 20.80 2.44
N GLU A 361 11.04 19.62 2.64
CA GLU A 361 11.73 19.26 3.89
C GLU A 361 12.95 20.15 4.14
N ALA A 362 13.73 20.47 3.10
CA ALA A 362 14.84 21.41 3.21
C ALA A 362 14.37 22.80 3.66
N ALA A 363 13.26 23.29 3.11
CA ALA A 363 12.64 24.56 3.52
C ALA A 363 12.23 24.52 4.99
N LEU A 364 11.64 23.41 5.45
CA LEU A 364 11.24 23.23 6.85
C LEU A 364 12.45 23.18 7.79
N ILE A 365 13.56 22.55 7.37
CA ILE A 365 14.83 22.50 8.14
C ILE A 365 15.40 23.91 8.27
N ALA A 366 15.53 24.67 7.18
CA ALA A 366 16.02 26.03 7.18
C ALA A 366 15.15 26.96 8.06
N ALA A 367 13.82 26.84 7.95
CA ALA A 367 12.88 27.63 8.75
C ALA A 367 13.00 27.35 10.25
N ARG A 368 13.14 26.07 10.66
CA ARG A 368 13.38 25.70 12.07
C ARG A 368 14.69 26.26 12.62
N ALA A 369 15.69 26.42 11.78
CA ALA A 369 16.96 27.04 12.12
C ALA A 369 16.91 28.59 12.08
N GLY A 370 15.74 29.20 11.84
CA GLY A 370 15.55 30.65 11.75
C GLY A 370 16.12 31.30 10.49
N ARG A 371 16.52 30.51 9.47
CA ARG A 371 17.07 30.99 8.19
C ARG A 371 15.94 31.27 7.21
N LYS A 372 16.17 32.21 6.28
CA LYS A 372 15.21 32.62 5.24
C LYS A 372 15.55 31.98 3.88
N THR A 373 16.70 31.36 3.76
CA THR A 373 17.24 30.72 2.57
C THR A 373 17.63 29.28 2.86
N ILE A 374 17.57 28.43 1.86
CA ILE A 374 17.93 27.03 1.91
C ILE A 374 19.35 26.90 1.37
N GLY A 375 20.25 26.34 2.16
CA GLY A 375 21.62 26.01 1.75
C GLY A 375 21.80 24.54 1.37
N ASN A 376 23.01 24.20 0.87
CA ASN A 376 23.37 22.81 0.51
C ASN A 376 23.19 21.85 1.70
N GLY A 377 23.60 22.26 2.90
CA GLY A 377 23.46 21.44 4.11
C GLY A 377 22.00 21.09 4.46
N ASP A 378 21.05 21.99 4.16
CA ASP A 378 19.62 21.71 4.37
C ASP A 378 19.08 20.68 3.39
N LEU A 379 19.52 20.78 2.13
CA LEU A 379 19.15 19.84 1.09
C LEU A 379 19.75 18.44 1.37
N ASP A 380 20.99 18.37 1.84
CA ASP A 380 21.61 17.12 2.24
C ASP A 380 20.90 16.49 3.45
N ALA A 381 20.59 17.30 4.47
CA ALA A 381 19.84 16.83 5.62
C ALA A 381 18.41 16.38 5.26
N ALA A 382 17.76 17.08 4.32
CA ALA A 382 16.45 16.69 3.80
C ALA A 382 16.53 15.39 3.01
N ARG A 383 17.56 15.22 2.16
CA ARG A 383 17.82 13.97 1.44
C ARG A 383 17.98 12.81 2.39
N ASP A 384 18.84 12.96 3.39
CA ASP A 384 19.08 11.95 4.42
C ASP A 384 17.78 11.60 5.16
N LYS A 385 16.94 12.59 5.47
CA LYS A 385 15.64 12.39 6.11
C LYS A 385 14.65 11.62 5.21
N VAL A 386 14.62 11.92 3.92
CA VAL A 386 13.70 11.24 2.97
C VAL A 386 14.16 9.81 2.71
N LEU A 387 15.48 9.57 2.56
CA LEU A 387 16.05 8.25 2.28
C LEU A 387 16.03 7.32 3.50
N MET A 388 16.45 7.83 4.66
CA MET A 388 16.66 7.02 5.87
C MET A 388 15.50 7.13 6.87
N GLY A 389 14.58 8.10 6.68
CA GLY A 389 13.52 8.40 7.63
C GLY A 389 13.94 9.36 8.75
N VAL A 390 12.96 9.68 9.61
CA VAL A 390 13.15 10.62 10.72
C VAL A 390 13.98 9.99 11.83
N GLU A 391 14.91 10.77 12.42
CA GLU A 391 15.67 10.37 13.60
C GLU A 391 14.75 10.10 14.80
N ARG A 392 14.95 8.98 15.46
CA ARG A 392 14.18 8.56 16.63
C ARG A 392 14.94 8.89 17.91
N LYS A 393 15.05 10.16 18.25
CA LYS A 393 15.78 10.65 19.46
C LYS A 393 15.22 10.11 20.79
N SER A 394 13.99 9.59 20.79
CA SER A 394 13.36 9.02 21.98
C SER A 394 13.77 7.57 22.27
N VAL A 395 14.44 6.90 21.32
CA VAL A 395 14.91 5.52 21.53
C VAL A 395 16.23 5.55 22.29
N ALA A 396 16.18 5.28 23.59
CA ALA A 396 17.38 5.08 24.40
C ALA A 396 17.90 3.66 24.16
N MET A 397 18.93 3.53 23.32
CA MET A 397 19.67 2.27 23.21
C MET A 397 20.55 2.06 24.44
N SER A 398 20.59 0.83 24.94
CA SER A 398 21.60 0.46 25.95
C SER A 398 23.01 0.55 25.35
N GLU A 399 24.01 0.74 26.19
CA GLU A 399 25.41 0.79 25.74
C GLU A 399 25.83 -0.46 24.96
N ARG A 400 25.30 -1.62 25.37
CA ARG A 400 25.53 -2.89 24.68
C ARG A 400 24.91 -2.90 23.27
N GLU A 401 23.71 -2.37 23.11
CA GLU A 401 23.06 -2.24 21.80
C GLU A 401 23.77 -1.24 20.91
N ARG A 402 24.25 -0.11 21.47
CA ARG A 402 25.06 0.86 20.72
C ARG A 402 26.34 0.24 20.18
N ILE A 403 27.06 -0.51 21.02
CA ILE A 403 28.28 -1.23 20.60
C ILE A 403 27.93 -2.25 19.49
N THR A 404 26.86 -3.02 19.68
CA THR A 404 26.44 -4.02 18.67
C THR A 404 26.12 -3.35 17.34
N CYS A 405 25.36 -2.27 17.35
CA CYS A 405 25.00 -1.50 16.17
C CYS A 405 26.25 -0.91 15.48
N ALA A 406 27.19 -0.34 16.24
CA ALA A 406 28.41 0.25 15.69
C ALA A 406 29.28 -0.79 14.95
N TYR A 407 29.48 -1.96 15.54
CA TYR A 407 30.23 -3.03 14.87
C TYR A 407 29.46 -3.62 13.67
N HIS A 408 28.15 -3.72 13.75
CA HIS A 408 27.29 -4.16 12.67
C HIS A 408 27.42 -3.24 11.44
N GLU A 409 27.22 -1.94 11.62
CA GLU A 409 27.32 -0.95 10.55
C GLU A 409 28.77 -0.81 10.02
N ALA A 410 29.76 -0.90 10.92
CA ALA A 410 31.16 -0.92 10.51
C ALA A 410 31.49 -2.14 9.63
N GLY A 411 30.84 -3.29 9.91
CA GLY A 411 30.97 -4.50 9.09
C GLY A 411 30.48 -4.28 7.66
N HIS A 412 29.28 -3.74 7.49
CA HIS A 412 28.74 -3.38 6.17
C HIS A 412 29.65 -2.40 5.43
N ALA A 413 30.09 -1.34 6.12
CA ALA A 413 30.88 -0.28 5.52
C ALA A 413 32.25 -0.76 5.04
N VAL A 414 32.96 -1.57 5.84
CA VAL A 414 34.29 -2.08 5.47
C VAL A 414 34.20 -3.06 4.30
N VAL A 415 33.17 -3.93 4.27
CA VAL A 415 32.94 -4.84 3.14
C VAL A 415 32.63 -4.05 1.87
N ALA A 416 31.75 -3.04 1.96
CA ALA A 416 31.42 -2.18 0.83
C ALA A 416 32.62 -1.40 0.30
N ALA A 417 33.47 -0.86 1.18
CA ALA A 417 34.64 -0.06 0.78
C ALA A 417 35.70 -0.85 0.02
N LEU A 418 35.71 -2.19 0.15
CA LEU A 418 36.78 -3.03 -0.38
C LEU A 418 36.35 -3.85 -1.59
N LEU A 419 35.06 -3.98 -1.86
CA LEU A 419 34.57 -4.68 -3.02
C LEU A 419 34.47 -3.73 -4.23
N PRO A 420 35.04 -4.10 -5.39
CA PRO A 420 35.17 -3.19 -6.54
C PRO A 420 33.83 -2.82 -7.19
N ASP A 421 32.85 -3.74 -7.12
CA ASP A 421 31.54 -3.53 -7.71
C ASP A 421 30.55 -2.88 -6.72
N ALA A 422 30.99 -2.43 -5.55
CA ALA A 422 30.16 -1.73 -4.58
C ALA A 422 29.94 -0.28 -4.98
N ASP A 423 28.74 0.22 -4.69
CA ASP A 423 28.48 1.67 -4.78
C ASP A 423 29.26 2.43 -3.69
N PRO A 424 29.71 3.67 -3.97
CA PRO A 424 30.44 4.47 -2.99
C PRO A 424 29.67 4.66 -1.69
N LEU A 425 30.38 4.54 -0.57
CA LEU A 425 29.84 4.86 0.74
C LEU A 425 29.57 6.37 0.85
N HIS A 426 28.37 6.69 1.31
CA HIS A 426 27.96 8.07 1.54
C HIS A 426 27.98 8.42 3.04
N LYS A 427 27.37 7.58 3.86
CA LYS A 427 27.21 7.82 5.29
C LYS A 427 27.00 6.53 6.05
N VAL A 428 27.56 6.46 7.25
CA VAL A 428 27.29 5.40 8.23
C VAL A 428 26.81 6.03 9.52
N THR A 429 25.74 5.53 10.11
CA THR A 429 25.17 6.11 11.34
C THR A 429 24.59 5.03 12.23
N ILE A 430 24.73 5.22 13.54
CA ILE A 430 24.07 4.41 14.57
C ILE A 430 22.91 5.15 15.24
N ILE A 431 22.51 6.29 14.68
CA ILE A 431 21.30 7.00 15.12
C ILE A 431 20.08 6.24 14.61
N PRO A 432 19.16 5.80 15.50
CA PRO A 432 17.98 5.07 15.08
C PRO A 432 17.09 5.88 14.14
N ARG A 433 16.72 5.28 12.99
CA ARG A 433 15.84 5.89 11.98
C ARG A 433 14.77 4.90 11.52
N GLY A 434 13.53 5.32 11.50
CA GLY A 434 12.42 4.46 11.09
C GLY A 434 12.37 3.16 11.91
N ARG A 435 12.65 2.01 11.28
CA ARG A 435 12.74 0.69 11.93
C ARG A 435 14.18 0.22 12.19
N ALA A 436 15.17 0.89 11.60
CA ALA A 436 16.57 0.53 11.73
C ALA A 436 17.19 1.21 12.94
N LEU A 437 18.11 0.52 13.61
CA LEU A 437 18.91 1.06 14.73
C LEU A 437 20.16 1.76 14.23
N GLY A 438 20.67 1.39 13.05
CA GLY A 438 21.75 2.01 12.31
C GLY A 438 21.50 1.92 10.82
N VAL A 439 22.28 2.59 10.01
CA VAL A 439 22.20 2.57 8.55
C VAL A 439 23.57 2.82 7.93
N THR A 440 24.01 1.91 7.08
CA THR A 440 25.14 2.10 6.16
C THR A 440 24.58 2.45 4.78
N MET A 441 24.84 3.68 4.34
CA MET A 441 24.27 4.23 3.11
C MET A 441 25.32 4.29 2.01
N GLN A 442 24.97 3.70 0.88
CA GLN A 442 25.70 3.80 -0.38
C GLN A 442 24.91 4.66 -1.37
N LEU A 443 25.59 5.44 -2.19
CA LEU A 443 24.99 6.23 -3.26
C LEU A 443 25.69 5.91 -4.58
N PRO A 444 24.96 5.39 -5.58
CA PRO A 444 25.51 5.14 -6.90
C PRO A 444 25.93 6.45 -7.59
N GLU A 445 27.04 6.45 -8.31
CA GLU A 445 27.53 7.60 -9.06
C GLU A 445 26.68 7.90 -10.29
N ALA A 446 25.98 6.90 -10.83
CA ALA A 446 25.12 7.00 -11.99
C ALA A 446 23.88 6.10 -11.85
N ASP A 447 22.83 6.42 -12.59
CA ASP A 447 21.66 5.56 -12.68
C ASP A 447 22.02 4.24 -13.37
N ARG A 448 21.68 3.10 -12.75
CA ARG A 448 21.91 1.77 -13.31
C ARG A 448 20.58 1.16 -13.72
N TYR A 449 20.50 0.77 -14.97
CA TYR A 449 19.33 0.09 -15.55
C TYR A 449 19.49 -1.44 -15.57
N THR A 450 20.73 -1.92 -15.45
CA THR A 450 21.05 -3.35 -15.42
C THR A 450 22.03 -3.65 -14.29
N HIS A 451 21.87 -4.80 -13.66
CA HIS A 451 22.76 -5.28 -12.62
C HIS A 451 23.55 -6.47 -13.13
N SER A 452 24.87 -6.40 -13.09
CA SER A 452 25.74 -7.51 -13.42
C SER A 452 25.73 -8.57 -12.30
N LYS A 453 26.10 -9.81 -12.63
CA LYS A 453 26.24 -10.86 -11.62
C LYS A 453 27.22 -10.49 -10.51
N PRO A 454 28.45 -9.96 -10.79
CA PRO A 454 29.37 -9.52 -9.76
C PRO A 454 28.78 -8.44 -8.85
N PHE A 455 28.01 -7.49 -9.40
CA PHE A 455 27.35 -6.46 -8.60
C PHE A 455 26.37 -7.07 -7.58
N ILE A 456 25.53 -8.03 -8.00
CA ILE A 456 24.54 -8.64 -7.08
C ILE A 456 25.24 -9.50 -6.02
N GLU A 457 26.28 -10.25 -6.40
CA GLU A 457 27.10 -11.03 -5.47
C GLU A 457 27.81 -10.11 -4.44
N THR A 458 28.28 -8.94 -4.87
CA THR A 458 28.82 -7.89 -3.99
C THR A 458 27.77 -7.38 -3.02
N GLN A 459 26.56 -7.10 -3.48
CA GLN A 459 25.48 -6.65 -2.59
C GLN A 459 25.13 -7.72 -1.53
N ILE A 460 25.09 -8.99 -1.90
CA ILE A 460 24.89 -10.09 -0.95
C ILE A 460 26.02 -10.13 0.10
N ALA A 461 27.28 -9.96 -0.31
CA ALA A 461 28.40 -9.93 0.62
C ALA A 461 28.34 -8.73 1.59
N ILE A 462 27.97 -7.54 1.09
CA ILE A 462 27.79 -6.35 1.92
C ILE A 462 26.71 -6.58 2.97
N LEU A 463 25.55 -7.14 2.57
CA LEU A 463 24.46 -7.46 3.51
C LEU A 463 24.87 -8.46 4.59
N MET A 464 25.80 -9.36 4.31
CA MET A 464 26.33 -10.27 5.33
C MET A 464 27.37 -9.62 6.28
N GLY A 465 27.91 -8.46 5.92
CA GLY A 465 28.96 -7.76 6.66
C GLY A 465 28.61 -7.50 8.12
N GLY A 466 27.43 -6.99 8.41
CA GLY A 466 26.96 -6.70 9.77
C GLY A 466 26.91 -7.96 10.64
N ARG A 467 26.30 -9.04 10.11
CA ARG A 467 26.23 -10.34 10.79
C ARG A 467 27.60 -10.91 11.14
N VAL A 468 28.51 -10.87 10.19
CA VAL A 468 29.88 -11.37 10.38
C VAL A 468 30.63 -10.53 11.42
N ALA A 469 30.46 -9.21 11.42
CA ALA A 469 31.09 -8.35 12.42
C ALA A 469 30.57 -8.65 13.84
N GLU A 470 29.27 -8.84 14.02
CA GLU A 470 28.72 -9.27 15.32
C GLU A 470 29.37 -10.57 15.83
N GLU A 471 29.51 -11.56 14.95
CA GLU A 471 30.09 -12.86 15.31
C GLU A 471 31.56 -12.74 15.68
N LEU A 472 32.37 -12.06 14.86
CA LEU A 472 33.84 -12.02 15.02
C LEU A 472 34.31 -11.10 16.16
N PHE A 473 33.59 -10.02 16.44
CA PHE A 473 33.99 -9.06 17.46
C PHE A 473 33.26 -9.23 18.79
N LEU A 474 31.97 -9.56 18.72
CA LEU A 474 31.10 -9.61 19.90
C LEU A 474 30.77 -11.03 20.34
N ARG A 475 31.13 -12.04 19.53
CA ARG A 475 30.82 -13.47 19.73
C ARG A 475 29.33 -13.71 20.02
N GLN A 476 28.47 -12.92 19.38
CA GLN A 476 27.04 -13.02 19.52
C GLN A 476 26.36 -12.86 18.16
N MET A 477 25.11 -13.30 18.08
CA MET A 477 24.27 -13.15 16.91
C MET A 477 22.98 -12.49 17.38
N THR A 478 22.60 -11.37 16.75
CA THR A 478 21.39 -10.65 17.14
C THR A 478 20.31 -10.71 16.06
N SER A 479 19.08 -10.35 16.42
CA SER A 479 18.00 -10.20 15.46
C SER A 479 18.15 -8.97 14.55
N GLY A 480 19.13 -8.10 14.82
CA GLY A 480 19.41 -6.90 14.02
C GLY A 480 19.67 -7.23 12.54
N ALA A 481 20.40 -8.32 12.28
CA ALA A 481 20.71 -8.78 10.94
C ALA A 481 19.53 -9.44 10.16
N SER A 482 18.33 -9.50 10.74
CA SER A 482 17.19 -10.20 10.12
C SER A 482 16.82 -9.63 8.73
N ASN A 483 16.76 -8.32 8.60
CA ASN A 483 16.45 -7.66 7.33
C ASN A 483 17.54 -7.87 6.27
N ASP A 484 18.81 -7.86 6.67
CA ASP A 484 19.93 -8.08 5.75
C ASP A 484 19.93 -9.50 5.21
N ILE A 485 19.65 -10.48 6.08
CA ILE A 485 19.53 -11.89 5.69
C ILE A 485 18.34 -12.07 4.74
N GLU A 486 17.20 -11.46 5.01
CA GLU A 486 16.01 -11.49 4.15
C GLU A 486 16.33 -10.92 2.76
N ARG A 487 16.90 -9.73 2.69
CA ARG A 487 17.30 -9.07 1.44
C ARG A 487 18.36 -9.86 0.65
N ALA A 488 19.36 -10.40 1.33
CA ALA A 488 20.38 -11.23 0.69
C ALA A 488 19.77 -12.50 0.09
N THR A 489 18.85 -13.14 0.80
CA THR A 489 18.12 -14.32 0.31
C THR A 489 17.23 -13.98 -0.88
N GLU A 490 16.53 -12.83 -0.86
CA GLU A 490 15.74 -12.36 -2.00
C GLU A 490 16.60 -12.07 -3.24
N LEU A 491 17.75 -11.42 -3.08
CA LEU A 491 18.69 -11.18 -4.19
C LEU A 491 19.20 -12.49 -4.78
N ALA A 492 19.63 -13.43 -3.94
CA ALA A 492 20.06 -14.75 -4.38
C ALA A 492 18.92 -15.50 -5.10
N ARG A 493 17.70 -15.43 -4.60
CA ARG A 493 16.52 -16.00 -5.24
C ARG A 493 16.25 -15.38 -6.62
N LYS A 494 16.32 -14.06 -6.74
CA LYS A 494 16.19 -13.37 -8.04
C LYS A 494 17.26 -13.82 -9.02
N MET A 495 18.52 -13.93 -8.59
CA MET A 495 19.62 -14.41 -9.44
C MET A 495 19.33 -15.80 -10.01
N VAL A 496 18.85 -16.72 -9.16
CA VAL A 496 18.60 -18.12 -9.55
C VAL A 496 17.30 -18.24 -10.35
N CYS A 497 16.20 -17.65 -9.85
CA CYS A 497 14.86 -17.93 -10.37
C CYS A 497 14.43 -17.01 -11.51
N GLU A 498 14.92 -15.76 -11.55
CA GLU A 498 14.44 -14.75 -12.49
C GLU A 498 15.48 -14.34 -13.52
N LEU A 499 16.73 -14.18 -13.08
CA LEU A 499 17.81 -13.64 -13.92
C LEU A 499 18.64 -14.71 -14.63
N GLY A 500 18.48 -15.99 -14.27
CA GLY A 500 19.24 -17.09 -14.86
C GLY A 500 20.75 -16.97 -14.63
N MET A 501 21.18 -16.34 -13.52
CA MET A 501 22.59 -16.07 -13.20
C MET A 501 23.22 -17.16 -12.31
N SER A 502 22.75 -18.40 -12.42
CA SER A 502 23.24 -19.55 -11.64
C SER A 502 23.71 -20.66 -12.56
N PRO A 503 24.43 -21.69 -12.02
CA PRO A 503 24.80 -22.90 -12.77
C PRO A 503 23.62 -23.72 -13.28
N LEU A 504 22.38 -23.45 -12.81
CA LEU A 504 21.17 -24.09 -13.32
C LEU A 504 20.79 -23.63 -14.73
N GLY A 505 21.51 -22.64 -15.28
CA GLY A 505 21.32 -22.13 -16.64
C GLY A 505 20.31 -20.97 -16.71
N PRO A 506 20.13 -20.39 -17.92
CA PRO A 506 19.27 -19.23 -18.15
C PRO A 506 17.79 -19.65 -18.25
N LEU A 507 17.25 -20.17 -17.17
CA LEU A 507 15.87 -20.61 -17.03
C LEU A 507 15.14 -19.75 -16.01
N HIS A 508 13.85 -19.52 -16.25
CA HIS A 508 12.98 -18.78 -15.35
C HIS A 508 12.16 -19.76 -14.50
N TYR A 509 12.46 -19.82 -13.21
CA TYR A 509 11.78 -20.69 -12.24
C TYR A 509 10.70 -19.92 -11.51
N ARG A 510 9.52 -19.77 -12.12
CA ARG A 510 8.41 -19.06 -11.52
C ARG A 510 7.65 -19.95 -10.54
N ARG A 511 7.58 -19.57 -9.26
CA ARG A 511 6.50 -20.07 -8.39
C ARG A 511 5.25 -19.24 -8.70
N PRO A 512 4.07 -19.89 -8.93
CA PRO A 512 2.81 -19.15 -9.04
C PRO A 512 2.59 -18.36 -7.74
N SER A 513 2.39 -17.05 -7.88
CA SER A 513 2.24 -16.15 -6.72
C SER A 513 0.85 -16.16 -6.09
N ASN A 514 -0.05 -17.05 -6.55
CA ASN A 514 -1.42 -17.08 -6.07
C ASN A 514 -1.51 -17.95 -4.81
N ALA A 515 -1.64 -17.30 -3.65
CA ALA A 515 -1.90 -17.91 -2.35
C ALA A 515 -3.23 -18.71 -2.28
N PHE A 516 -4.00 -18.75 -3.37
CA PHE A 516 -5.27 -19.48 -3.49
C PHE A 516 -5.18 -20.76 -4.36
N ASP A 517 -4.06 -21.00 -5.06
CA ASP A 517 -3.82 -22.28 -5.71
C ASP A 517 -3.25 -23.25 -4.67
N ASN A 518 -4.15 -23.89 -3.94
CA ASN A 518 -3.84 -25.04 -3.07
C ASN A 518 -3.38 -26.27 -3.85
N ASP A 519 -3.15 -26.16 -5.15
CA ASP A 519 -2.60 -27.21 -5.94
C ASP A 519 -1.06 -27.17 -5.85
N SER A 520 -0.51 -27.91 -4.90
CA SER A 520 0.92 -28.14 -4.70
C SER A 520 1.63 -28.71 -5.95
N ARG A 521 0.90 -28.98 -7.02
CA ARG A 521 1.40 -29.40 -8.34
C ARG A 521 1.64 -28.26 -9.31
N ALA A 522 1.33 -27.01 -8.94
CA ALA A 522 1.50 -25.83 -9.79
C ALA A 522 2.91 -25.18 -9.71
N ALA A 523 3.86 -25.75 -9.01
CA ALA A 523 5.27 -25.42 -9.24
C ALA A 523 5.62 -25.99 -10.62
N GLY A 524 5.80 -25.17 -11.64
CA GLY A 524 6.07 -25.58 -13.02
C GLY A 524 7.40 -26.37 -13.22
N PHE A 525 7.96 -26.93 -12.14
CA PHE A 525 9.20 -27.72 -12.11
C PHE A 525 9.14 -28.78 -11.01
N SER A 526 9.95 -29.85 -11.17
CA SER A 526 9.98 -30.99 -10.26
C SER A 526 10.52 -30.64 -8.87
N GLU A 527 10.22 -31.50 -7.86
CA GLU A 527 10.78 -31.35 -6.51
C GLU A 527 12.31 -31.38 -6.50
N GLU A 528 12.92 -32.20 -7.39
CA GLU A 528 14.36 -32.23 -7.54
C GLU A 528 14.91 -30.89 -8.01
N THR A 529 14.27 -30.26 -8.98
CA THR A 529 14.63 -28.90 -9.42
C THR A 529 14.43 -27.89 -8.29
N ALA A 530 13.36 -28.00 -7.50
CA ALA A 530 13.13 -27.12 -6.34
C ALA A 530 14.28 -27.23 -5.32
N ARG A 531 14.73 -28.45 -5.00
CA ARG A 531 15.89 -28.67 -4.11
C ARG A 531 17.15 -28.03 -4.67
N ARG A 532 17.43 -28.23 -5.95
CA ARG A 532 18.60 -27.62 -6.62
C ARG A 532 18.54 -26.09 -6.60
N VAL A 533 17.37 -25.49 -6.76
CA VAL A 533 17.16 -24.05 -6.64
C VAL A 533 17.46 -23.58 -5.20
N ASP A 534 16.95 -24.30 -4.19
CA ASP A 534 17.20 -23.97 -2.79
C ASP A 534 18.68 -24.12 -2.41
N ASP A 535 19.36 -25.15 -2.92
CA ASP A 535 20.80 -25.37 -2.73
C ASP A 535 21.64 -24.26 -3.37
N GLU A 536 21.30 -23.80 -4.57
CA GLU A 536 21.99 -22.70 -5.24
C GLU A 536 21.77 -21.35 -4.50
N ILE A 537 20.55 -21.07 -4.05
CA ILE A 537 20.27 -19.87 -3.23
C ILE A 537 21.14 -19.90 -1.97
N ARG A 538 21.15 -21.03 -1.27
CA ARG A 538 22.00 -21.21 -0.08
C ARG A 538 23.47 -21.00 -0.40
N THR A 539 23.95 -21.57 -1.50
CA THR A 539 25.35 -21.47 -1.94
C THR A 539 25.75 -20.01 -2.20
N LEU A 540 24.89 -19.23 -2.86
CA LEU A 540 25.14 -17.80 -3.13
C LEU A 540 25.20 -16.98 -1.84
N VAL A 541 24.26 -17.17 -0.93
CA VAL A 541 24.24 -16.46 0.36
C VAL A 541 25.47 -16.84 1.20
N MET A 542 25.80 -18.15 1.28
CA MET A 542 26.97 -18.60 2.04
C MET A 542 28.30 -18.14 1.42
N ARG A 543 28.38 -18.02 0.09
CA ARG A 543 29.55 -17.42 -0.58
C ARG A 543 29.70 -15.94 -0.21
N GLY A 544 28.60 -15.17 -0.21
CA GLY A 544 28.61 -13.79 0.24
C GLY A 544 29.05 -13.64 1.70
N TYR A 545 28.52 -14.51 2.58
CA TYR A 545 28.92 -14.58 3.99
C TYR A 545 30.43 -14.85 4.16
N GLU A 546 30.95 -15.86 3.43
CA GLU A 546 32.39 -16.21 3.51
C GLU A 546 33.28 -15.09 2.95
N THR A 547 32.85 -14.42 1.86
CA THR A 547 33.55 -13.25 1.32
C THR A 547 33.61 -12.12 2.36
N ALA A 548 32.48 -11.78 2.99
CA ALA A 548 32.44 -10.78 4.06
C ALA A 548 33.34 -11.18 5.24
N ARG A 549 33.33 -12.45 5.62
CA ARG A 549 34.15 -12.97 6.72
C ARG A 549 35.63 -12.81 6.45
N GLN A 550 36.09 -13.22 5.27
CA GLN A 550 37.51 -13.07 4.89
C GLN A 550 37.95 -11.62 4.86
N ILE A 551 37.11 -10.71 4.39
CA ILE A 551 37.40 -9.27 4.39
C ILE A 551 37.49 -8.76 5.83
N ILE A 552 36.52 -9.03 6.68
CA ILE A 552 36.45 -8.52 8.05
C ILE A 552 37.56 -9.11 8.92
N GLU A 553 37.86 -10.41 8.78
CA GLU A 553 38.98 -11.05 9.50
C GLU A 553 40.33 -10.39 9.20
N ARG A 554 40.57 -10.01 7.94
CA ARG A 554 41.80 -9.33 7.52
C ARG A 554 41.84 -7.87 7.88
N GLN A 555 40.69 -7.21 7.90
CA GLN A 555 40.54 -5.78 8.13
C GLN A 555 40.02 -5.45 9.54
N ARG A 556 40.35 -6.30 10.53
CA ARG A 556 39.86 -6.11 11.92
C ARG A 556 40.18 -4.75 12.48
N ALA A 557 41.32 -4.16 12.13
CA ALA A 557 41.73 -2.82 12.57
C ALA A 557 40.79 -1.73 12.00
N ALA A 558 40.43 -1.83 10.72
CA ALA A 558 39.52 -0.89 10.07
C ALA A 558 38.09 -0.96 10.65
N VAL A 559 37.57 -2.17 10.85
CA VAL A 559 36.26 -2.35 11.48
C VAL A 559 36.24 -1.78 12.90
N LYS A 560 37.27 -2.05 13.68
CA LYS A 560 37.41 -1.53 15.05
C LYS A 560 37.49 0.01 15.07
N ALA A 561 38.34 0.59 14.23
CA ALA A 561 38.50 2.04 14.15
C ALA A 561 37.20 2.74 13.76
N LEU A 562 36.46 2.19 12.78
CA LEU A 562 35.18 2.74 12.35
C LEU A 562 34.11 2.57 13.42
N ALA A 563 34.05 1.41 14.10
CA ALA A 563 33.10 1.20 15.18
C ALA A 563 33.34 2.15 16.37
N GLU A 564 34.61 2.39 16.76
CA GLU A 564 34.97 3.33 17.80
C GLU A 564 34.62 4.79 17.42
N GLU A 565 34.80 5.17 16.15
CA GLU A 565 34.40 6.48 15.64
C GLU A 565 32.86 6.64 15.66
N LEU A 566 32.13 5.61 15.24
CA LEU A 566 30.65 5.61 15.31
C LEU A 566 30.12 5.71 16.74
N LEU A 567 30.80 5.09 17.71
CA LEU A 567 30.44 5.23 19.13
C LEU A 567 30.68 6.65 19.67
N ARG A 568 31.68 7.37 19.11
CA ARG A 568 32.01 8.74 19.51
C ARG A 568 31.12 9.79 18.83
N GLU A 569 30.96 9.71 17.51
CA GLU A 569 30.32 10.74 16.69
C GLU A 569 28.90 10.38 16.27
N GLU A 570 28.44 9.13 16.52
CA GLU A 570 27.14 8.54 16.13
C GLU A 570 26.88 8.52 14.62
N SER A 571 27.57 9.33 13.84
CA SER A 571 27.43 9.41 12.39
C SER A 571 28.74 9.81 11.73
N VAL A 572 29.14 9.09 10.69
CA VAL A 572 30.37 9.32 9.93
C VAL A 572 30.02 9.51 8.46
N ASP A 573 30.48 10.62 7.87
CA ASP A 573 30.26 10.94 6.45
C ASP A 573 31.30 10.30 5.52
N ALA A 574 31.10 10.44 4.21
CA ALA A 574 31.94 9.84 3.19
C ALA A 574 33.41 10.28 3.25
N GLU A 575 33.69 11.52 3.67
CA GLU A 575 35.04 12.06 3.71
C GLU A 575 35.81 11.45 4.91
N ARG A 576 35.18 11.48 6.07
CA ARG A 576 35.76 10.90 7.29
C ARG A 576 35.89 9.39 7.19
N LEU A 577 34.91 8.70 6.53
CA LEU A 577 35.03 7.27 6.23
C LEU A 577 36.29 6.95 5.42
N ARG A 578 36.54 7.73 4.35
CA ARG A 578 37.74 7.53 3.52
C ARG A 578 39.02 7.73 4.32
N GLU A 579 39.11 8.74 5.20
CA GLU A 579 40.27 8.97 6.06
C GLU A 579 40.53 7.77 7.00
N ILE A 580 39.49 7.30 7.71
CA ILE A 580 39.60 6.19 8.66
C ILE A 580 40.04 4.91 7.91
N LEU A 581 39.42 4.63 6.77
CA LEU A 581 39.74 3.44 5.98
C LEU A 581 41.12 3.52 5.34
N ALA A 582 41.53 4.69 4.83
CA ALA A 582 42.90 4.89 4.28
C ALA A 582 44.01 4.66 5.32
N GLY A 583 43.76 5.05 6.58
CA GLY A 583 44.71 4.85 7.68
C GLY A 583 44.71 3.45 8.27
N SER A 584 43.66 2.66 8.08
CA SER A 584 43.43 1.40 8.79
C SER A 584 43.35 0.16 7.90
N VAL A 585 43.11 0.33 6.60
CA VAL A 585 42.94 -0.77 5.62
C VAL A 585 44.31 -1.29 5.19
N LEU A 586 44.50 -2.62 5.29
CA LEU A 586 45.71 -3.26 4.80
C LEU A 586 45.75 -3.27 3.26
N PRO A 587 46.95 -3.20 2.63
CA PRO A 587 47.10 -3.21 1.19
C PRO A 587 46.44 -4.45 0.53
N SER A 588 45.88 -4.26 -0.68
CA SER A 588 45.20 -5.32 -1.45
C SER A 588 46.05 -6.55 -1.76
N ALA A 589 47.39 -6.43 -1.71
CA ALA A 589 48.33 -7.55 -1.89
C ALA A 589 48.16 -8.70 -0.87
N THR A 590 47.43 -8.47 0.23
CA THR A 590 47.13 -9.48 1.25
C THR A 590 45.87 -10.32 0.96
N PHE A 591 45.13 -10.03 -0.12
CA PHE A 591 43.94 -10.76 -0.47
C PHE A 591 44.21 -12.09 -1.22
N PRO A 592 43.30 -13.09 -1.12
CA PRO A 592 43.40 -14.29 -1.92
C PRO A 592 43.44 -13.98 -3.42
N PRO A 593 44.03 -14.86 -4.25
CA PRO A 593 44.13 -14.62 -5.68
C PRO A 593 42.80 -14.26 -6.35
N ALA A 594 41.71 -14.95 -6.03
CA ALA A 594 40.38 -14.67 -6.60
C ALA A 594 39.84 -13.26 -6.31
N VAL A 595 40.07 -12.73 -5.09
CA VAL A 595 39.67 -11.36 -4.70
C VAL A 595 40.64 -10.34 -5.29
N ARG A 596 41.94 -10.68 -5.31
CA ARG A 596 42.98 -9.83 -5.89
C ARG A 596 42.84 -9.68 -7.40
N ASP A 597 42.49 -10.76 -8.09
CA ASP A 597 42.32 -10.75 -9.55
C ASP A 597 41.09 -9.93 -9.95
N ALA A 598 39.96 -10.04 -9.21
CA ALA A 598 38.80 -9.17 -9.35
C ALA A 598 39.12 -7.68 -9.09
N LEU A 599 39.93 -7.39 -8.07
CA LEU A 599 40.40 -6.02 -7.77
C LEU A 599 41.33 -5.47 -8.86
N ASN A 600 42.16 -6.31 -9.48
CA ASN A 600 43.09 -5.90 -10.54
C ASN A 600 42.37 -5.74 -11.88
N GLU A 601 41.41 -6.59 -12.21
CA GLU A 601 40.57 -6.45 -13.43
C GLU A 601 39.75 -5.15 -13.40
N ALA A 602 39.17 -4.79 -12.27
CA ALA A 602 38.44 -3.52 -12.11
C ALA A 602 39.35 -2.28 -12.23
N ARG A 603 40.63 -2.38 -11.81
CA ARG A 603 41.62 -1.29 -12.00
C ARG A 603 42.12 -1.12 -13.43
N LEU A 604 42.07 -2.14 -14.25
CA LEU A 604 42.46 -2.09 -15.67
C LEU A 604 41.33 -1.58 -16.57
N GLN A 605 40.10 -1.56 -16.06
CA GLN A 605 38.91 -1.05 -16.78
C GLN A 605 38.53 0.39 -16.37
N ALA A 606 39.14 0.98 -15.36
CA ALA A 606 39.04 2.37 -14.93
C ALA A 606 40.23 3.20 -15.46
#